data_cf9fa3818a3c83e2b23750200877fcaa
#
_entry.id   cf9fa3818a3c83e2b23750200877fcaa
#
_cell.length_a   1.000
_cell.length_b   1.000
_cell.length_c   1.000
_cell.angle_alpha   90.00
_cell.angle_beta   90.00
_cell.angle_gamma   90.00
#
_symmetry.space_group_name_H-M   'P 1'
#
loop_
_entity.id
_entity.type
_entity.pdbx_description
1 polymer ?
#
loop_
_entity_poly.entity_id
_entity_poly.type
_entity_poly.pdbx_seq_one_letter_code
_entity_poly.pdbx_strand_id
1 'polypeptide(L)'
;MFNRVGDTTGGAGDSSDLGGEYTFSDGGDDLWAVADDAGGGDIIGAGTYAATGVGSPDPLSLAALFAGEDTAGDWVLFASDNAGGDLGNIGGWGLRITTEAIPEPGSLVLLGAMGVACVVRRRR
;
A
#
# COMPACT_ATOMS: atom_id res chain seq x y z
N MET A 1 0.94 -6.44 -4.88
CA MET A 1 0.32 -6.53 -3.57
C MET A 1 0.65 -7.81 -2.88
N PHE A 2 0.05 -8.90 -3.16
CA PHE A 2 0.51 -10.23 -2.74
C PHE A 2 0.18 -11.23 -3.83
N ASN A 3 0.89 -12.33 -3.84
CA ASN A 3 0.67 -13.39 -4.82
C ASN A 3 0.88 -14.72 -4.12
N ARG A 4 -0.13 -15.59 -4.20
CA ARG A 4 -0.09 -16.95 -3.64
C ARG A 4 0.44 -16.98 -2.21
N VAL A 5 -0.30 -16.38 -1.29
CA VAL A 5 0.02 -16.40 0.14
C VAL A 5 0.36 -17.83 0.58
N GLY A 6 1.42 -17.98 1.37
CA GLY A 6 1.90 -19.29 1.82
C GLY A 6 2.73 -20.08 0.79
N ASP A 7 2.90 -19.63 -0.45
CA ASP A 7 3.69 -20.33 -1.46
C ASP A 7 5.06 -19.69 -1.68
N THR A 8 6.09 -20.29 -1.09
CA THR A 8 7.50 -19.93 -1.30
C THR A 8 8.16 -20.75 -2.43
N THR A 9 7.47 -21.75 -3.01
CA THR A 9 8.06 -22.74 -3.93
C THR A 9 7.43 -22.79 -5.31
N GLY A 10 6.46 -21.92 -5.60
CA GLY A 10 5.75 -21.89 -6.87
C GLY A 10 4.54 -22.86 -6.94
N GLY A 11 4.07 -23.32 -5.82
CA GLY A 11 2.86 -24.16 -5.68
C GLY A 11 1.55 -23.37 -5.79
N ALA A 12 0.47 -23.91 -5.27
CA ALA A 12 -0.87 -23.30 -5.30
C ALA A 12 -1.08 -22.21 -4.24
N GLY A 13 -0.19 -22.13 -3.25
CA GLY A 13 -0.36 -21.27 -2.09
C GLY A 13 -1.11 -21.95 -0.95
N ASP A 14 -1.50 -21.20 0.04
CA ASP A 14 -2.39 -21.64 1.12
C ASP A 14 -3.83 -21.74 0.60
N SER A 15 -4.64 -22.61 1.21
CA SER A 15 -6.04 -22.83 0.84
C SER A 15 -7.01 -21.98 1.66
N SER A 16 -6.54 -20.93 2.34
CA SER A 16 -7.39 -20.00 3.06
C SER A 16 -8.11 -19.06 2.10
N ASP A 17 -9.38 -18.82 2.37
CA ASP A 17 -10.23 -17.97 1.55
C ASP A 17 -10.17 -16.49 1.98
N LEU A 18 -10.27 -15.59 1.02
CA LEU A 18 -10.54 -14.18 1.32
C LEU A 18 -12.02 -14.01 1.63
N GLY A 19 -12.38 -13.33 2.72
CA GLY A 19 -13.76 -13.14 3.14
C GLY A 19 -14.03 -11.82 3.84
N GLY A 20 -13.52 -10.68 3.29
CA GLY A 20 -13.70 -9.41 3.97
C GLY A 20 -13.36 -8.17 3.17
N GLU A 21 -13.21 -7.06 3.90
CA GLU A 21 -12.71 -5.78 3.40
C GLU A 21 -11.23 -5.64 3.78
N TYR A 22 -10.39 -5.29 2.83
CA TYR A 22 -8.94 -5.28 3.00
C TYR A 22 -8.34 -3.91 2.74
N THR A 23 -7.54 -3.40 3.67
CA THR A 23 -6.73 -2.21 3.45
C THR A 23 -5.27 -2.61 3.31
N PHE A 24 -4.59 -2.13 2.29
CA PHE A 24 -3.14 -2.33 2.12
C PHE A 24 -2.38 -1.10 2.58
N SER A 25 -1.36 -1.32 3.44
CA SER A 25 -0.59 -0.25 4.06
C SER A 25 0.79 -0.74 4.47
N ASP A 26 1.81 0.11 4.43
CA ASP A 26 3.17 -0.23 4.89
C ASP A 26 3.24 -0.66 6.36
N GLY A 27 2.28 -0.26 7.19
CA GLY A 27 2.19 -0.66 8.60
C GLY A 27 1.13 -1.73 8.88
N GLY A 28 0.68 -2.46 7.84
CA GLY A 28 -0.29 -3.53 7.99
C GLY A 28 0.30 -4.83 8.55
N ASP A 29 -0.58 -5.73 8.94
CA ASP A 29 -0.22 -7.06 9.41
C ASP A 29 0.39 -7.92 8.29
N ASP A 30 1.18 -8.91 8.67
CA ASP A 30 1.73 -9.87 7.72
C ASP A 30 0.63 -10.85 7.27
N LEU A 31 0.17 -10.70 6.03
CA LEU A 31 -0.87 -11.55 5.47
C LEU A 31 -0.46 -13.02 5.39
N TRP A 32 0.81 -13.33 5.21
CA TRP A 32 1.32 -14.70 5.15
C TRP A 32 1.24 -15.38 6.51
N ALA A 33 1.63 -14.66 7.57
CA ALA A 33 1.52 -15.17 8.93
C ALA A 33 0.04 -15.38 9.34
N VAL A 34 -0.83 -14.47 8.94
CA VAL A 34 -2.27 -14.59 9.22
C VAL A 34 -2.88 -15.79 8.48
N ALA A 35 -2.49 -16.05 7.24
CA ALA A 35 -2.96 -17.19 6.48
C ALA A 35 -2.43 -18.52 7.06
N ASP A 36 -1.16 -18.57 7.47
CA ASP A 36 -0.55 -19.76 8.10
C ASP A 36 -1.22 -20.09 9.45
N ASP A 37 -1.52 -19.06 10.25
CA ASP A 37 -2.22 -19.22 11.53
C ASP A 37 -3.70 -19.65 11.35
N ALA A 38 -4.35 -19.22 10.28
CA ALA A 38 -5.73 -19.59 9.99
C ALA A 38 -5.90 -21.09 9.70
N GLY A 39 -4.89 -21.68 9.09
CA GLY A 39 -4.97 -23.06 8.62
C GLY A 39 -5.79 -23.22 7.35
N GLY A 40 -5.47 -24.23 6.56
CA GLY A 40 -6.12 -24.41 5.26
C GLY A 40 -7.64 -24.54 5.34
N GLY A 41 -8.35 -23.74 4.56
CA GLY A 41 -9.80 -23.68 4.48
C GLY A 41 -10.48 -22.72 5.43
N ASP A 42 -9.73 -21.95 6.22
CA ASP A 42 -10.27 -20.89 7.04
C ASP A 42 -10.33 -19.55 6.25
N ILE A 43 -11.10 -18.61 6.77
CA ILE A 43 -11.28 -17.30 6.13
C ILE A 43 -10.28 -16.31 6.71
N ILE A 44 -9.48 -15.70 5.83
CA ILE A 44 -8.69 -14.53 6.18
C ILE A 44 -9.63 -13.34 6.36
N GLY A 45 -9.77 -12.87 7.59
CA GLY A 45 -10.72 -11.83 7.95
C GLY A 45 -10.39 -10.46 7.34
N ALA A 46 -11.35 -9.54 7.46
CA ALA A 46 -11.15 -8.14 7.14
C ALA A 46 -10.01 -7.55 7.98
N GLY A 47 -9.17 -6.71 7.39
CA GLY A 47 -8.03 -6.15 8.10
C GLY A 47 -7.19 -5.17 7.30
N THR A 48 -6.12 -4.71 7.95
CA THR A 48 -5.07 -3.91 7.30
C THR A 48 -3.81 -4.75 7.17
N TYR A 49 -3.39 -4.99 5.95
CA TYR A 49 -2.29 -5.89 5.62
C TYR A 49 -1.17 -5.17 4.88
N ALA A 50 0.06 -5.63 5.10
CA ALA A 50 1.21 -5.18 4.33
C ALA A 50 1.17 -5.76 2.90
N ALA A 51 1.62 -4.99 1.93
CA ALA A 51 1.87 -5.51 0.60
C ALA A 51 3.13 -6.39 0.61
N THR A 52 3.12 -7.49 -0.12
CA THR A 52 4.27 -8.39 -0.22
C THR A 52 4.73 -8.58 -1.66
N GLY A 53 5.95 -9.06 -1.84
CA GLY A 53 6.49 -9.42 -3.16
C GLY A 53 5.83 -10.68 -3.74
N VAL A 54 6.12 -10.93 -5.00
CA VAL A 54 5.71 -12.18 -5.66
C VAL A 54 6.49 -13.35 -5.07
N GLY A 55 5.78 -14.33 -4.50
CA GLY A 55 6.40 -15.53 -3.91
C GLY A 55 7.31 -15.23 -2.71
N SER A 56 7.09 -14.13 -2.00
CA SER A 56 7.86 -13.75 -0.82
C SER A 56 6.93 -13.20 0.27
N PRO A 57 7.14 -13.59 1.54
CA PRO A 57 6.47 -12.99 2.68
C PRO A 57 7.02 -11.59 3.01
N ASP A 58 8.16 -11.20 2.44
CA ASP A 58 8.80 -9.93 2.77
C ASP A 58 7.91 -8.74 2.39
N PRO A 59 7.62 -7.83 3.31
CA PRO A 59 6.79 -6.67 3.04
C PRO A 59 7.47 -5.73 2.04
N LEU A 60 6.67 -5.19 1.13
CA LEU A 60 7.08 -4.14 0.20
C LEU A 60 6.61 -2.79 0.73
N SER A 61 7.44 -1.78 0.64
CA SER A 61 7.01 -0.41 0.93
C SER A 61 6.20 0.17 -0.22
N LEU A 62 4.93 0.42 0.02
CA LEU A 62 4.05 1.11 -0.92
C LEU A 62 4.53 2.54 -1.18
N ALA A 63 5.01 3.21 -0.14
CA ALA A 63 5.59 4.55 -0.28
C ALA A 63 6.80 4.57 -1.22
N ALA A 64 7.65 3.54 -1.18
CA ALA A 64 8.80 3.42 -2.08
C ALA A 64 8.38 3.02 -3.51
N LEU A 65 7.39 2.12 -3.64
CA LEU A 65 6.89 1.66 -4.94
C LEU A 65 6.23 2.78 -5.74
N PHE A 66 5.52 3.67 -5.06
CA PHE A 66 4.80 4.78 -5.67
C PHE A 66 5.48 6.14 -5.46
N ALA A 67 6.77 6.14 -5.12
CA ALA A 67 7.52 7.37 -4.97
C ALA A 67 7.58 8.15 -6.29
N GLY A 68 7.09 9.40 -6.25
CA GLY A 68 7.04 10.27 -7.43
C GLY A 68 5.81 10.09 -8.32
N GLU A 69 4.93 9.15 -7.99
CA GLU A 69 3.65 9.00 -8.68
C GLU A 69 2.61 9.99 -8.13
N ASP A 70 1.72 10.44 -9.00
CA ASP A 70 0.57 11.24 -8.57
C ASP A 70 -0.48 10.31 -7.94
N THR A 71 -0.90 10.63 -6.73
CA THR A 71 -1.95 9.88 -6.03
C THR A 71 -3.35 10.19 -6.53
N ALA A 72 -3.53 11.21 -7.35
CA ALA A 72 -4.79 11.54 -7.98
C ALA A 72 -5.10 10.56 -9.14
N GLY A 73 -6.35 10.14 -9.23
CA GLY A 73 -6.82 9.23 -10.28
C GLY A 73 -7.45 7.96 -9.73
N ASP A 74 -7.74 7.06 -10.66
CA ASP A 74 -8.37 5.78 -10.32
C ASP A 74 -7.33 4.73 -9.97
N TRP A 75 -7.55 4.06 -8.85
CA TRP A 75 -6.75 2.91 -8.41
C TRP A 75 -7.56 1.64 -8.61
N VAL A 76 -6.96 0.63 -9.21
CA VAL A 76 -7.62 -0.64 -9.52
C VAL A 76 -6.91 -1.78 -8.81
N LEU A 77 -7.66 -2.54 -8.01
CA LEU A 77 -7.22 -3.82 -7.51
C LEU A 77 -7.54 -4.90 -8.55
N PHE A 78 -6.52 -5.60 -8.99
CA PHE A 78 -6.70 -6.80 -9.79
C PHE A 78 -6.54 -8.02 -8.90
N ALA A 79 -7.55 -8.88 -8.86
CA ALA A 79 -7.51 -10.15 -8.15
C ALA A 79 -7.83 -11.28 -9.13
N SER A 80 -7.10 -12.38 -9.04
CA SER A 80 -7.37 -13.58 -9.82
C SER A 80 -7.25 -14.80 -8.93
N ASP A 81 -8.25 -15.67 -9.00
CA ASP A 81 -8.20 -17.02 -8.48
C ASP A 81 -7.68 -17.94 -9.59
N ASN A 82 -6.62 -18.66 -9.29
CA ASN A 82 -5.95 -19.55 -10.26
C ASN A 82 -6.00 -21.02 -9.83
N ALA A 83 -6.69 -21.34 -8.75
CA ALA A 83 -6.92 -22.70 -8.29
C ALA A 83 -8.42 -23.00 -8.30
N GLY A 84 -8.80 -24.25 -8.51
CA GLY A 84 -10.19 -24.67 -8.46
C GLY A 84 -10.51 -25.29 -7.10
N GLY A 85 -11.69 -24.96 -6.57
CA GLY A 85 -12.19 -25.58 -5.34
C GLY A 85 -12.47 -24.63 -4.19
N ASP A 86 -11.82 -23.47 -4.18
CA ASP A 86 -11.97 -22.45 -3.15
C ASP A 86 -12.73 -21.24 -3.72
N LEU A 87 -13.51 -20.57 -2.88
CA LEU A 87 -14.34 -19.43 -3.28
C LEU A 87 -14.07 -18.25 -2.34
N GLY A 88 -13.11 -17.41 -2.70
CA GLY A 88 -12.84 -16.16 -1.99
C GLY A 88 -13.80 -15.03 -2.38
N ASN A 89 -14.01 -14.08 -1.47
CA ASN A 89 -14.76 -12.86 -1.71
C ASN A 89 -14.01 -11.64 -1.15
N ILE A 90 -13.87 -10.62 -1.96
CA ILE A 90 -13.37 -9.30 -1.53
C ILE A 90 -14.57 -8.36 -1.48
N GLY A 91 -15.06 -8.08 -0.27
CA GLY A 91 -16.21 -7.21 -0.03
C GLY A 91 -15.90 -5.72 -0.30
N GLY A 92 -14.65 -5.34 -0.14
CA GLY A 92 -14.14 -4.01 -0.41
C GLY A 92 -12.62 -3.96 -0.26
N TRP A 93 -12.00 -2.92 -0.80
CA TRP A 93 -10.57 -2.72 -0.65
C TRP A 93 -10.19 -1.26 -0.48
N GLY A 94 -9.07 -1.02 0.16
CA GLY A 94 -8.47 0.30 0.35
C GLY A 94 -6.96 0.26 0.22
N LEU A 95 -6.38 1.39 -0.13
CA LEU A 95 -4.94 1.59 -0.22
C LEU A 95 -4.56 2.78 0.65
N ARG A 96 -3.63 2.60 1.56
CA ARG A 96 -3.08 3.68 2.39
C ARG A 96 -1.61 3.84 2.10
N ILE A 97 -1.24 4.93 1.44
CA ILE A 97 0.13 5.31 1.16
C ILE A 97 0.45 6.55 1.99
N THR A 98 1.47 6.47 2.83
CA THR A 98 1.96 7.64 3.57
C THR A 98 3.01 8.33 2.71
N THR A 99 2.72 9.54 2.28
CA THR A 99 3.66 10.37 1.54
C THR A 99 4.27 11.41 2.48
N GLU A 100 5.56 11.65 2.38
CA GLU A 100 6.17 12.80 3.04
C GLU A 100 5.84 14.07 2.24
N ALA A 101 5.46 15.13 2.93
CA ALA A 101 5.26 16.43 2.29
C ALA A 101 6.63 16.91 1.76
N ILE A 102 6.76 17.00 0.45
CA ILE A 102 7.94 17.63 -0.16
C ILE A 102 7.84 19.13 0.12
N PRO A 103 8.75 19.72 0.91
CA PRO A 103 8.76 21.16 1.12
C PRO A 103 8.94 21.84 -0.25
N GLU A 104 7.99 22.66 -0.65
CA GLU A 104 8.10 23.40 -1.91
C GLU A 104 9.34 24.32 -1.88
N PRO A 105 10.34 24.10 -2.75
CA PRO A 105 11.64 24.78 -2.63
C PRO A 105 11.60 26.28 -2.96
N GLY A 106 10.47 26.83 -3.34
CA GLY A 106 10.43 28.16 -3.92
C GLY A 106 9.63 29.22 -3.17
N SER A 107 8.55 28.85 -2.50
CA SER A 107 7.59 29.85 -1.99
C SER A 107 8.12 30.65 -0.81
N LEU A 108 8.88 30.05 0.08
CA LEU A 108 9.45 30.76 1.24
C LEU A 108 10.61 31.68 0.87
N VAL A 109 11.42 31.28 -0.10
CA VAL A 109 12.54 32.11 -0.59
C VAL A 109 12.02 33.33 -1.34
N LEU A 110 10.94 33.17 -2.13
CA LEU A 110 10.34 34.26 -2.89
C LEU A 110 9.64 35.28 -1.96
N LEU A 111 8.93 34.82 -0.94
CA LEU A 111 8.33 35.71 0.07
C LEU A 111 9.40 36.45 0.89
N GLY A 112 10.49 35.78 1.26
CA GLY A 112 11.61 36.41 1.95
C GLY A 112 12.30 37.49 1.11
N ALA A 113 12.53 37.20 -0.17
CA ALA A 113 13.15 38.16 -1.09
C ALA A 113 12.28 39.38 -1.37
N MET A 114 10.96 39.21 -1.51
CA MET A 114 10.01 40.33 -1.66
C MET A 114 9.91 41.17 -0.39
N GLY A 115 9.93 40.58 0.79
CA GLY A 115 9.92 41.26 2.07
C GLY A 115 11.15 42.17 2.26
N VAL A 116 12.34 41.69 1.93
CA VAL A 116 13.58 42.48 2.00
C VAL A 116 13.59 43.62 0.99
N ALA A 117 13.10 43.41 -0.22
CA ALA A 117 13.03 44.45 -1.25
C ALA A 117 12.08 45.57 -0.84
N CYS A 118 10.95 45.29 -0.18
CA CYS A 118 10.02 46.30 0.34
C CYS A 118 10.62 47.12 1.46
N VAL A 119 11.40 46.54 2.36
CA VAL A 119 12.02 47.24 3.47
C VAL A 119 13.14 48.20 2.99
N VAL A 120 13.93 47.74 2.02
CA VAL A 120 15.02 48.59 1.44
C VAL A 120 14.44 49.79 0.67
N ARG A 121 13.33 49.62 -0.04
CA ARG A 121 12.69 50.71 -0.80
C ARG A 121 12.05 51.80 0.09
N ARG A 122 11.73 51.47 1.33
CA ARG A 122 11.11 52.43 2.28
C ARG A 122 12.12 53.31 3.01
N ARG A 123 13.42 53.10 2.87
CA ARG A 123 14.52 53.85 3.52
C ARG A 123 15.24 54.86 2.59
N ARG A 124 14.68 55.17 1.40
CA ARG A 124 15.20 56.22 0.52
C ARG A 124 14.22 57.39 0.41
#